data_a9d5db772d86327ed2c85663a9385006
#
_entry.id   a9d5db772d86327ed2c85663a9385006
#
_cell.length_a   1.000
_cell.length_b   1.000
_cell.length_c   1.000
_cell.angle_alpha   90.00
_cell.angle_beta   90.00
_cell.angle_gamma   90.00
#
_symmetry.space_group_name_H-M   'P 1'
#
loop_
_entity.id
_entity.type
_entity.pdbx_description
1 polymer ?
#
loop_
_entity_poly.entity_id
_entity_poly.type
_entity_poly.pdbx_seq_one_letter_code
_entity_poly.pdbx_strand_id
1 'polypeptide(L)'
;MQLFEKTLGDWLEQWAEQTPDKEYIVYSDRNLRFTWKEFNERVDKMAKGLLAIGVKKDTHVGIWAANVPDWLTFLYACAKIGAVYVTVNTNYRQSELEYLCENSDMHTLCIVNGERDTDFVEMTYKMLPELKTCQRGHLESKRFPHMKNVIYVGQEKFRGMYNTPEILLLGDNIEDNTLTEAKKKVSCHDVVNMQYTSGTTGFPKGVMLSHHNITNNGFLTGEHMKFTADDKLCCCVPLFHCFGVVLATMNCLTHGCTQVIVERFDPLVVLASIHKERCTALYGVPTMFIAELNHPMFDMFDMSSLRTGIMAGSLCPVELMKRVEEKMFMKVTSVYGLTEASPGMTASRIDDSFDVRCNTVGRDFEFTEVKVIDPETGEECPAGVQGEMCNRGYNTMKGYYKNPEATAEVIDKNGFLHSGDLGIRDEDGNYRITGRIKDMIIRGGENIYPREIEEFLYKLEGVKDVQVAGIPSKRYGEAVGAFIILREGVDMHESDVREFCKNKIARYKIPKYIFFIKEFPMTGSGKIQKFKLKDLGLELCEQQGIEII
;
A
#
# COMPACT_ATOMS: atom_id res chain seq x y z
N MET A 1 -7.40 -10.59 24.38
CA MET A 1 -7.62 -9.71 23.20
C MET A 1 -8.86 -10.21 22.48
N GLN A 2 -9.62 -9.34 21.81
CA GLN A 2 -10.81 -9.69 21.01
C GLN A 2 -10.88 -8.77 19.80
N LEU A 3 -11.58 -9.19 18.75
CA LEU A 3 -11.89 -8.33 17.61
C LEU A 3 -12.99 -7.33 17.98
N PHE A 4 -12.94 -6.15 17.36
CA PHE A 4 -13.90 -5.09 17.58
C PHE A 4 -14.98 -5.08 16.50
N GLU A 5 -16.23 -5.00 16.92
CA GLU A 5 -17.42 -4.84 16.08
C GLU A 5 -17.79 -3.36 15.97
N LYS A 6 -16.88 -2.54 15.40
CA LYS A 6 -17.01 -1.09 15.28
C LYS A 6 -16.75 -0.61 13.85
N THR A 7 -17.50 0.40 13.43
CA THR A 7 -17.24 1.12 12.20
C THR A 7 -16.11 2.15 12.39
N LEU A 8 -15.56 2.67 11.29
CA LEU A 8 -14.63 3.81 11.35
C LEU A 8 -15.27 5.03 12.01
N GLY A 9 -16.57 5.24 11.76
CA GLY A 9 -17.35 6.33 12.38
C GLY A 9 -17.43 6.20 13.89
N ASP A 10 -17.73 4.99 14.40
CA ASP A 10 -17.81 4.72 15.85
C ASP A 10 -16.48 4.99 16.56
N TRP A 11 -15.36 4.58 15.95
CA TRP A 11 -14.03 4.84 16.49
C TRP A 11 -13.72 6.35 16.56
N LEU A 12 -14.02 7.08 15.48
CA LEU A 12 -13.78 8.52 15.41
C LEU A 12 -14.60 9.27 16.45
N GLU A 13 -15.89 8.93 16.59
CA GLU A 13 -16.80 9.54 17.58
C GLU A 13 -16.37 9.22 19.01
N GLN A 14 -15.95 7.99 19.28
CA GLN A 14 -15.43 7.61 20.59
C GLN A 14 -14.27 8.51 21.02
N TRP A 15 -13.27 8.73 20.15
CA TRP A 15 -12.13 9.57 20.52
C TRP A 15 -12.50 11.06 20.58
N ALA A 16 -13.42 11.53 19.73
CA ALA A 16 -13.93 12.89 19.80
C ALA A 16 -14.66 13.17 21.12
N GLU A 17 -15.27 12.16 21.75
CA GLU A 17 -15.90 12.25 23.08
C GLU A 17 -14.89 12.09 24.21
N GLN A 18 -13.97 11.12 24.12
CA GLN A 18 -13.04 10.79 25.22
C GLN A 18 -11.86 11.75 25.31
N THR A 19 -11.33 12.21 24.18
CA THR A 19 -10.14 13.08 24.12
C THR A 19 -10.32 14.21 23.11
N PRO A 20 -11.37 15.06 23.27
CA PRO A 20 -11.79 16.03 22.25
C PRO A 20 -10.67 17.00 21.81
N ASP A 21 -9.85 17.44 22.74
CA ASP A 21 -8.85 18.49 22.53
C ASP A 21 -7.46 17.94 22.10
N LYS A 22 -7.32 16.62 22.03
CA LYS A 22 -6.08 15.98 21.59
C LYS A 22 -5.94 16.07 20.08
N GLU A 23 -4.72 16.36 19.58
CA GLU A 23 -4.42 16.35 18.17
C GLU A 23 -4.58 14.95 17.57
N TYR A 24 -5.29 14.87 16.44
CA TYR A 24 -5.43 13.65 15.66
C TYR A 24 -4.69 13.74 14.34
N ILE A 25 -5.02 14.70 13.50
CA ILE A 25 -4.42 14.88 12.17
C ILE A 25 -3.55 16.13 12.16
N VAL A 26 -2.30 15.97 11.75
CA VAL A 26 -1.31 17.05 11.68
C VAL A 26 -0.62 17.04 10.32
N TYR A 27 -0.63 18.18 9.62
CA TYR A 27 0.20 18.47 8.46
C TYR A 27 1.24 19.51 8.88
N SER A 28 2.42 19.02 9.25
CA SER A 28 3.46 19.82 9.92
C SER A 28 4.01 20.94 9.03
N ASP A 29 4.19 20.67 7.74
CA ASP A 29 4.68 21.60 6.72
C ASP A 29 3.72 22.76 6.42
N ARG A 30 2.38 22.52 6.62
CA ARG A 30 1.32 23.51 6.41
C ARG A 30 0.83 24.17 7.69
N ASN A 31 1.35 23.74 8.83
CA ASN A 31 0.86 24.13 10.16
C ASN A 31 -0.68 23.93 10.31
N LEU A 32 -1.21 22.89 9.65
CA LEU A 32 -2.62 22.53 9.71
C LEU A 32 -2.79 21.39 10.72
N ARG A 33 -3.68 21.58 11.69
CA ARG A 33 -3.93 20.64 12.79
C ARG A 33 -5.41 20.51 13.02
N PHE A 34 -5.83 19.32 13.38
CA PHE A 34 -7.18 19.02 13.84
C PHE A 34 -7.10 18.20 15.11
N THR A 35 -7.81 18.61 16.14
CA THR A 35 -8.13 17.76 17.29
C THR A 35 -9.13 16.68 16.88
N TRP A 36 -9.32 15.67 17.73
CA TRP A 36 -10.33 14.63 17.47
C TRP A 36 -11.71 15.22 17.28
N LYS A 37 -12.10 16.19 18.12
CA LYS A 37 -13.39 16.89 18.02
C LYS A 37 -13.52 17.68 16.72
N GLU A 38 -12.56 18.53 16.41
CA GLU A 38 -12.60 19.37 15.20
C GLU A 38 -12.62 18.52 13.94
N PHE A 39 -11.85 17.43 13.92
CA PHE A 39 -11.84 16.51 12.79
C PHE A 39 -13.18 15.78 12.66
N ASN A 40 -13.77 15.30 13.75
CA ASN A 40 -15.08 14.66 13.74
C ASN A 40 -16.20 15.62 13.25
N GLU A 41 -16.21 16.87 13.72
CA GLU A 41 -17.16 17.90 13.27
C GLU A 41 -17.01 18.18 11.76
N ARG A 42 -15.77 18.26 11.26
CA ARG A 42 -15.49 18.43 9.84
C ARG A 42 -15.97 17.22 9.02
N VAL A 43 -15.76 16.01 9.51
CA VAL A 43 -16.25 14.78 8.88
C VAL A 43 -17.77 14.72 8.83
N ASP A 44 -18.46 15.08 9.92
CA ASP A 44 -19.93 15.11 9.97
C ASP A 44 -20.50 16.11 8.95
N LYS A 45 -19.88 17.28 8.85
CA LYS A 45 -20.27 18.30 7.87
C LYS A 45 -20.05 17.82 6.42
N MET A 46 -18.92 17.15 6.16
CA MET A 46 -18.62 16.54 4.86
C MET A 46 -19.61 15.41 4.54
N ALA A 47 -19.93 14.55 5.50
CA ALA A 47 -20.89 13.45 5.33
C ALA A 47 -22.27 13.97 4.94
N LYS A 48 -22.76 15.03 5.61
CA LYS A 48 -23.99 15.71 5.24
C LYS A 48 -23.93 16.31 3.83
N GLY A 49 -22.80 16.93 3.47
CA GLY A 49 -22.58 17.48 2.12
C GLY A 49 -22.63 16.41 1.04
N LEU A 50 -22.04 15.24 1.30
CA LEU A 50 -22.12 14.07 0.40
C LEU A 50 -23.56 13.56 0.27
N LEU A 51 -24.32 13.49 1.38
CA LEU A 51 -25.76 13.17 1.33
C LEU A 51 -26.55 14.17 0.46
N ALA A 52 -26.23 15.47 0.56
CA ALA A 52 -26.89 16.53 -0.21
C ALA A 52 -26.72 16.39 -1.73
N ILE A 53 -25.60 15.80 -2.18
CA ILE A 53 -25.33 15.54 -3.61
C ILE A 53 -25.69 14.12 -4.05
N GLY A 54 -26.46 13.38 -3.22
CA GLY A 54 -27.02 12.08 -3.57
C GLY A 54 -26.13 10.86 -3.24
N VAL A 55 -25.00 11.05 -2.56
CA VAL A 55 -24.18 9.93 -2.04
C VAL A 55 -24.94 9.28 -0.88
N LYS A 56 -25.01 7.97 -0.86
CA LYS A 56 -25.73 7.18 0.16
C LYS A 56 -25.04 5.84 0.36
N LYS A 57 -25.60 4.99 1.23
CA LYS A 57 -25.09 3.63 1.46
C LYS A 57 -24.89 2.89 0.13
N ASP A 58 -23.79 2.16 0.02
CA ASP A 58 -23.34 1.39 -1.16
C ASP A 58 -23.03 2.26 -2.40
N THR A 59 -22.96 3.57 -2.25
CA THR A 59 -22.50 4.47 -3.33
C THR A 59 -20.97 4.52 -3.35
N HIS A 60 -20.38 4.43 -4.53
CA HIS A 60 -18.92 4.44 -4.69
C HIS A 60 -18.38 5.86 -4.90
N VAL A 61 -17.48 6.29 -4.03
CA VAL A 61 -16.82 7.59 -4.04
C VAL A 61 -15.32 7.40 -4.22
N GLY A 62 -14.80 7.82 -5.37
CA GLY A 62 -13.37 7.71 -5.68
C GLY A 62 -12.57 8.90 -5.20
N ILE A 63 -11.33 8.68 -4.77
CA ILE A 63 -10.36 9.72 -4.47
C ILE A 63 -9.09 9.54 -5.29
N TRP A 64 -8.78 10.51 -6.12
CA TRP A 64 -7.58 10.56 -6.93
C TRP A 64 -6.70 11.73 -6.50
N ALA A 65 -5.95 11.52 -5.44
CA ALA A 65 -5.14 12.54 -4.79
C ALA A 65 -3.97 11.92 -4.01
N ALA A 66 -2.91 12.69 -3.83
CA ALA A 66 -1.88 12.42 -2.82
C ALA A 66 -2.47 12.53 -1.40
N ASN A 67 -1.65 12.47 -0.37
CA ASN A 67 -2.13 12.54 1.03
C ASN A 67 -2.58 13.96 1.44
N VAL A 68 -3.45 14.58 0.64
CA VAL A 68 -3.95 15.95 0.89
C VAL A 68 -4.84 16.01 2.15
N PRO A 69 -4.99 17.19 2.79
CA PRO A 69 -5.70 17.32 4.06
C PRO A 69 -7.12 16.71 4.09
N ASP A 70 -7.90 16.87 3.03
CA ASP A 70 -9.27 16.37 2.98
C ASP A 70 -9.39 14.90 2.56
N TRP A 71 -8.28 14.21 2.25
CA TRP A 71 -8.29 12.80 1.88
C TRP A 71 -8.98 11.93 2.94
N LEU A 72 -8.57 12.08 4.19
CA LEU A 72 -9.17 11.35 5.32
C LEU A 72 -10.57 11.89 5.67
N THR A 73 -10.83 13.19 5.50
CA THR A 73 -12.18 13.76 5.72
C THR A 73 -13.21 13.06 4.83
N PHE A 74 -12.89 12.84 3.54
CA PHE A 74 -13.77 12.11 2.62
C PHE A 74 -13.90 10.63 3.00
N LEU A 75 -12.82 9.95 3.38
CA LEU A 75 -12.87 8.55 3.83
C LEU A 75 -13.85 8.36 4.99
N TYR A 76 -13.68 9.15 6.06
CA TYR A 76 -14.52 9.01 7.24
C TYR A 76 -15.97 9.48 6.99
N ALA A 77 -16.16 10.48 6.14
CA ALA A 77 -17.50 10.91 5.73
C ALA A 77 -18.24 9.80 4.97
N CYS A 78 -17.59 9.16 4.00
CA CYS A 78 -18.12 7.99 3.31
C CYS A 78 -18.43 6.85 4.29
N ALA A 79 -17.49 6.56 5.20
CA ALA A 79 -17.65 5.51 6.21
C ALA A 79 -18.87 5.74 7.11
N LYS A 80 -19.14 6.99 7.53
CA LYS A 80 -20.30 7.32 8.37
C LYS A 80 -21.65 7.14 7.70
N ILE A 81 -21.72 7.29 6.38
CA ILE A 81 -22.97 7.15 5.62
C ILE A 81 -23.08 5.82 4.86
N GLY A 82 -22.12 4.92 5.04
CA GLY A 82 -22.09 3.60 4.41
C GLY A 82 -21.71 3.61 2.92
N ALA A 83 -21.13 4.70 2.42
CA ALA A 83 -20.59 4.76 1.07
C ALA A 83 -19.24 4.04 0.99
N VAL A 84 -18.93 3.44 -0.14
CA VAL A 84 -17.67 2.73 -0.39
C VAL A 84 -16.64 3.71 -0.92
N TYR A 85 -15.52 3.85 -0.22
CA TYR A 85 -14.42 4.72 -0.61
C TYR A 85 -13.45 3.98 -1.54
N VAL A 86 -13.35 4.42 -2.78
CA VAL A 86 -12.51 3.81 -3.82
C VAL A 86 -11.20 4.59 -3.94
N THR A 87 -10.10 3.96 -3.59
CA THR A 87 -8.79 4.62 -3.66
C THR A 87 -8.19 4.48 -5.06
N VAL A 88 -7.75 5.61 -5.64
CA VAL A 88 -7.20 5.69 -6.99
C VAL A 88 -5.70 5.97 -6.92
N ASN A 89 -4.91 5.14 -7.58
CA ASN A 89 -3.46 5.32 -7.64
C ASN A 89 -3.12 6.61 -8.43
N THR A 90 -2.34 7.50 -7.82
CA THR A 90 -1.98 8.80 -8.39
C THR A 90 -1.11 8.71 -9.65
N ASN A 91 -0.54 7.55 -9.95
CA ASN A 91 0.24 7.33 -11.19
C ASN A 91 -0.62 6.83 -12.36
N TYR A 92 -1.91 6.58 -12.16
CA TYR A 92 -2.78 6.16 -13.25
C TYR A 92 -2.84 7.19 -14.36
N ARG A 93 -2.81 6.70 -15.60
CA ARG A 93 -3.02 7.49 -16.80
C ARG A 93 -4.48 7.37 -17.27
N GLN A 94 -4.81 8.05 -18.35
CA GLN A 94 -6.18 8.18 -18.85
C GLN A 94 -6.93 6.84 -18.94
N SER A 95 -6.34 5.83 -19.58
CA SER A 95 -7.00 4.53 -19.80
C SER A 95 -7.23 3.74 -18.51
N GLU A 96 -6.29 3.84 -17.56
CA GLU A 96 -6.40 3.16 -16.27
C GLU A 96 -7.47 3.81 -15.39
N LEU A 97 -7.54 5.15 -15.38
CA LEU A 97 -8.58 5.89 -14.68
C LEU A 97 -9.97 5.58 -15.26
N GLU A 98 -10.09 5.61 -16.59
CA GLU A 98 -11.35 5.30 -17.28
C GLU A 98 -11.84 3.89 -16.94
N TYR A 99 -10.95 2.90 -17.01
CA TYR A 99 -11.26 1.52 -16.62
C TYR A 99 -11.73 1.44 -15.17
N LEU A 100 -11.00 2.07 -14.24
CA LEU A 100 -11.36 2.05 -12.83
C LEU A 100 -12.73 2.69 -12.58
N CYS A 101 -13.01 3.85 -13.16
CA CYS A 101 -14.29 4.54 -13.02
C CYS A 101 -15.47 3.72 -13.58
N GLU A 102 -15.26 3.04 -14.69
CA GLU A 102 -16.27 2.17 -15.31
C GLU A 102 -16.48 0.89 -14.49
N ASN A 103 -15.39 0.18 -14.15
CA ASN A 103 -15.46 -1.08 -13.43
C ASN A 103 -16.05 -0.93 -12.01
N SER A 104 -15.69 0.17 -11.31
CA SER A 104 -16.16 0.44 -9.96
C SER A 104 -17.58 1.04 -9.88
N ASP A 105 -18.31 1.24 -10.97
CA ASP A 105 -19.59 1.99 -10.96
C ASP A 105 -19.48 3.32 -10.21
N MET A 106 -18.40 4.06 -10.46
CA MET A 106 -18.09 5.28 -9.72
C MET A 106 -19.19 6.31 -9.84
N HIS A 107 -19.74 6.73 -8.69
CA HIS A 107 -20.78 7.75 -8.61
C HIS A 107 -20.20 9.15 -8.46
N THR A 108 -19.19 9.29 -7.64
CA THR A 108 -18.54 10.57 -7.36
C THR A 108 -17.03 10.40 -7.44
N LEU A 109 -16.35 11.26 -8.20
CA LEU A 109 -14.90 11.29 -8.31
C LEU A 109 -14.35 12.55 -7.66
N CYS A 110 -13.52 12.39 -6.61
CA CYS A 110 -12.79 13.47 -5.96
C CYS A 110 -11.38 13.56 -6.56
N ILE A 111 -10.96 14.76 -7.02
CA ILE A 111 -9.68 14.99 -7.67
C ILE A 111 -8.96 16.21 -7.09
N VAL A 112 -7.66 16.28 -7.30
CA VAL A 112 -6.81 17.48 -7.10
C VAL A 112 -6.31 18.00 -8.44
N ASN A 113 -5.48 19.05 -8.47
CA ASN A 113 -4.90 19.57 -9.71
C ASN A 113 -4.10 18.53 -10.48
N GLY A 114 -3.31 17.75 -9.77
CA GLY A 114 -2.46 16.74 -10.42
C GLY A 114 -1.33 16.24 -9.55
N GLU A 115 -0.52 15.36 -10.16
CA GLU A 115 0.66 14.78 -9.54
C GLU A 115 1.81 14.77 -10.55
N ARG A 116 2.97 15.32 -10.18
CA ARG A 116 4.15 15.46 -11.04
C ARG A 116 3.81 16.14 -12.38
N ASP A 117 3.92 15.39 -13.48
CA ASP A 117 3.67 15.82 -14.87
C ASP A 117 2.26 15.52 -15.36
N THR A 118 1.35 15.07 -14.48
CA THR A 118 -0.01 14.65 -14.82
C THR A 118 -1.03 15.64 -14.29
N ASP A 119 -1.78 16.28 -15.18
CA ASP A 119 -2.90 17.17 -14.86
C ASP A 119 -4.21 16.36 -14.74
N PHE A 120 -4.68 16.19 -13.50
CA PHE A 120 -5.88 15.40 -13.22
C PHE A 120 -7.16 16.10 -13.65
N VAL A 121 -7.19 17.43 -13.61
CA VAL A 121 -8.32 18.22 -14.06
C VAL A 121 -8.49 18.10 -15.56
N GLU A 122 -7.40 18.24 -16.33
CA GLU A 122 -7.44 18.08 -17.78
C GLU A 122 -7.87 16.68 -18.19
N MET A 123 -7.29 15.65 -17.53
CA MET A 123 -7.66 14.26 -17.80
C MET A 123 -9.12 13.97 -17.47
N THR A 124 -9.64 14.55 -16.39
CA THR A 124 -11.05 14.41 -16.01
C THR A 124 -11.96 15.06 -17.06
N TYR A 125 -11.61 16.23 -17.58
CA TYR A 125 -12.37 16.85 -18.68
C TYR A 125 -12.28 16.09 -20.01
N LYS A 126 -11.19 15.38 -20.27
CA LYS A 126 -11.09 14.48 -21.43
C LYS A 126 -11.99 13.24 -21.27
N MET A 127 -12.03 12.69 -20.06
CA MET A 127 -12.88 11.54 -19.72
C MET A 127 -14.38 11.92 -19.71
N LEU A 128 -14.71 13.10 -19.18
CA LEU A 128 -16.08 13.61 -18.96
C LEU A 128 -16.25 14.98 -19.61
N PRO A 129 -16.28 15.08 -20.95
CA PRO A 129 -16.39 16.36 -21.66
C PRO A 129 -17.69 17.11 -21.35
N GLU A 130 -18.73 16.39 -20.91
CA GLU A 130 -20.03 16.96 -20.49
C GLU A 130 -19.88 17.95 -19.33
N LEU A 131 -18.86 17.81 -18.47
CA LEU A 131 -18.57 18.75 -17.37
C LEU A 131 -18.38 20.20 -17.85
N LYS A 132 -17.92 20.41 -19.10
CA LYS A 132 -17.70 21.74 -19.66
C LYS A 132 -19.01 22.51 -19.90
N THR A 133 -20.14 21.81 -20.01
CA THR A 133 -21.44 22.38 -20.35
C THR A 133 -22.53 22.16 -19.30
N CYS A 134 -22.43 21.07 -18.49
CA CYS A 134 -23.44 20.78 -17.48
C CYS A 134 -23.36 21.73 -16.27
N GLN A 135 -24.45 21.79 -15.52
CA GLN A 135 -24.47 22.34 -14.17
C GLN A 135 -23.96 21.29 -13.18
N ARG A 136 -23.41 21.73 -12.04
CA ARG A 136 -22.98 20.84 -10.95
C ARG A 136 -24.15 19.99 -10.46
N GLY A 137 -23.90 18.71 -10.22
CA GLY A 137 -24.91 17.75 -9.82
C GLY A 137 -25.81 17.24 -10.94
N HIS A 138 -25.61 17.72 -12.18
CA HIS A 138 -26.41 17.34 -13.36
C HIS A 138 -25.53 16.71 -14.46
N LEU A 139 -24.49 15.96 -14.04
CA LEU A 139 -23.64 15.25 -14.97
C LEU A 139 -24.38 14.00 -15.50
N GLU A 140 -24.51 13.92 -16.82
CA GLU A 140 -25.06 12.78 -17.54
C GLU A 140 -24.06 12.33 -18.61
N SER A 141 -23.29 11.29 -18.29
CA SER A 141 -22.36 10.69 -19.25
C SER A 141 -22.90 9.36 -19.75
N LYS A 142 -22.90 9.19 -21.09
CA LYS A 142 -23.30 7.92 -21.72
C LYS A 142 -22.27 6.81 -21.44
N ARG A 143 -21.00 7.17 -21.36
CA ARG A 143 -19.90 6.22 -21.11
C ARG A 143 -19.85 5.82 -19.64
N PHE A 144 -20.10 6.75 -18.73
CA PHE A 144 -20.06 6.55 -17.29
C PHE A 144 -21.43 6.84 -16.65
N PRO A 145 -22.44 5.97 -16.86
CA PRO A 145 -23.83 6.25 -16.48
C PRO A 145 -24.05 6.39 -14.98
N HIS A 146 -23.16 5.81 -14.17
CA HIS A 146 -23.17 5.90 -12.70
C HIS A 146 -22.56 7.20 -12.20
N MET A 147 -21.67 7.85 -12.96
CA MET A 147 -20.98 9.08 -12.56
C MET A 147 -21.96 10.26 -12.52
N LYS A 148 -22.13 10.84 -11.34
CA LYS A 148 -23.05 11.98 -11.12
C LYS A 148 -22.32 13.24 -10.71
N ASN A 149 -21.20 13.10 -10.00
CA ASN A 149 -20.48 14.23 -9.45
C ASN A 149 -18.97 14.11 -9.67
N VAL A 150 -18.34 15.25 -9.86
CA VAL A 150 -16.89 15.42 -9.70
C VAL A 150 -16.68 16.50 -8.65
N ILE A 151 -15.79 16.24 -7.68
CA ILE A 151 -15.44 17.15 -6.61
C ILE A 151 -13.95 17.50 -6.73
N TYR A 152 -13.64 18.77 -6.85
CA TYR A 152 -12.28 19.25 -6.71
C TYR A 152 -11.93 19.37 -5.23
N VAL A 153 -10.92 18.62 -4.78
CA VAL A 153 -10.46 18.63 -3.39
C VAL A 153 -9.54 19.83 -3.18
N GLY A 154 -10.11 20.94 -2.82
CA GLY A 154 -9.48 22.25 -2.65
C GLY A 154 -10.47 23.37 -2.76
N GLN A 155 -9.97 24.61 -2.89
CA GLN A 155 -10.79 25.84 -2.94
C GLN A 155 -11.09 26.33 -4.36
N GLU A 156 -10.32 25.88 -5.35
CA GLU A 156 -10.46 26.31 -6.73
C GLU A 156 -11.81 25.86 -7.32
N LYS A 157 -12.29 26.62 -8.31
CA LYS A 157 -13.57 26.37 -8.97
C LYS A 157 -13.36 25.96 -10.41
N PHE A 158 -13.88 24.79 -10.75
CA PHE A 158 -13.87 24.25 -12.10
C PHE A 158 -15.30 24.08 -12.63
N ARG A 159 -15.48 24.30 -13.92
CA ARG A 159 -16.81 24.18 -14.54
C ARG A 159 -17.35 22.76 -14.39
N GLY A 160 -18.62 22.62 -13.97
CA GLY A 160 -19.30 21.33 -13.78
C GLY A 160 -18.88 20.55 -12.53
N MET A 161 -17.85 20.99 -11.80
CA MET A 161 -17.34 20.34 -10.60
C MET A 161 -17.76 21.10 -9.34
N TYR A 162 -18.04 20.38 -8.26
CA TYR A 162 -18.06 20.94 -6.92
C TYR A 162 -16.63 21.17 -6.42
N ASN A 163 -16.45 21.95 -5.35
CA ASN A 163 -15.22 21.99 -4.59
C ASN A 163 -15.48 21.70 -3.10
N THR A 164 -14.42 21.45 -2.31
CA THR A 164 -14.55 21.10 -0.89
C THR A 164 -15.40 22.10 -0.10
N PRO A 165 -15.17 23.44 -0.17
CA PRO A 165 -16.00 24.42 0.54
C PRO A 165 -17.49 24.35 0.17
N GLU A 166 -17.81 24.09 -1.10
CA GLU A 166 -19.21 23.98 -1.54
C GLU A 166 -19.88 22.73 -0.96
N ILE A 167 -19.18 21.59 -0.90
CA ILE A 167 -19.72 20.39 -0.26
C ILE A 167 -19.95 20.62 1.24
N LEU A 168 -19.02 21.24 1.93
CA LEU A 168 -19.18 21.58 3.35
C LEU A 168 -20.37 22.53 3.57
N LEU A 169 -20.55 23.54 2.71
CA LEU A 169 -21.67 24.47 2.78
C LEU A 169 -23.03 23.78 2.51
N LEU A 170 -23.07 22.84 1.57
CA LEU A 170 -24.27 22.04 1.34
C LEU A 170 -24.63 21.20 2.57
N GLY A 171 -23.63 20.74 3.32
CA GLY A 171 -23.80 20.00 4.56
C GLY A 171 -24.51 20.81 5.66
N ASP A 172 -24.32 22.13 5.68
CA ASP A 172 -25.00 23.01 6.66
C ASP A 172 -26.53 23.04 6.49
N ASN A 173 -27.04 22.68 5.30
CA ASN A 173 -28.48 22.64 5.00
C ASN A 173 -29.11 21.26 5.29
N ILE A 174 -28.33 20.26 5.71
CA ILE A 174 -28.82 18.92 6.03
C ILE A 174 -29.00 18.80 7.55
N GLU A 175 -30.18 18.37 7.95
CA GLU A 175 -30.51 18.17 9.37
C GLU A 175 -29.64 17.07 10.01
N ASP A 176 -29.29 17.22 11.28
CA ASP A 176 -28.52 16.25 12.05
C ASP A 176 -29.16 14.87 12.08
N ASN A 177 -30.49 14.82 12.16
CA ASN A 177 -31.22 13.57 12.13
C ASN A 177 -31.00 12.76 10.84
N THR A 178 -30.82 13.44 9.69
CA THR A 178 -30.54 12.75 8.42
C THR A 178 -29.23 11.97 8.49
N LEU A 179 -28.18 12.57 9.03
CA LEU A 179 -26.90 11.89 9.23
C LEU A 179 -27.03 10.76 10.27
N THR A 180 -27.74 11.01 11.37
CA THR A 180 -28.00 10.00 12.40
C THR A 180 -28.70 8.76 11.84
N GLU A 181 -29.73 8.95 11.00
CA GLU A 181 -30.43 7.86 10.35
C GLU A 181 -29.57 7.12 9.29
N ALA A 182 -28.66 7.83 8.63
CA ALA A 182 -27.71 7.20 7.72
C ALA A 182 -26.71 6.30 8.50
N LYS A 183 -26.14 6.81 9.59
CA LYS A 183 -25.21 6.05 10.46
C LYS A 183 -25.81 4.75 10.99
N LYS A 184 -27.06 4.76 11.43
CA LYS A 184 -27.77 3.55 11.94
C LYS A 184 -27.86 2.41 10.94
N LYS A 185 -27.73 2.68 9.64
CA LYS A 185 -27.80 1.69 8.57
C LYS A 185 -26.45 1.04 8.25
N VAL A 186 -25.36 1.55 8.85
CA VAL A 186 -24.00 1.06 8.59
C VAL A 186 -23.65 -0.06 9.56
N SER A 187 -23.18 -1.17 9.02
CA SER A 187 -22.61 -2.28 9.79
C SER A 187 -21.09 -2.28 9.69
N CYS A 188 -20.40 -2.73 10.72
CA CYS A 188 -18.95 -2.93 10.65
C CYS A 188 -18.55 -3.97 9.60
N HIS A 189 -19.45 -4.83 9.15
CA HIS A 189 -19.24 -5.81 8.09
C HIS A 189 -19.55 -5.30 6.68
N ASP A 190 -20.07 -4.07 6.55
CA ASP A 190 -20.24 -3.43 5.24
C ASP A 190 -18.88 -3.11 4.62
N VAL A 191 -18.80 -3.15 3.29
CA VAL A 191 -17.61 -2.71 2.56
C VAL A 191 -17.45 -1.20 2.71
N VAL A 192 -16.31 -0.76 3.18
CA VAL A 192 -16.00 0.65 3.37
C VAL A 192 -14.92 1.15 2.43
N ASN A 193 -14.03 0.25 2.00
CA ASN A 193 -12.90 0.61 1.16
C ASN A 193 -12.76 -0.40 0.01
N MET A 194 -12.52 0.13 -1.19
CA MET A 194 -12.20 -0.65 -2.36
C MET A 194 -10.86 -0.18 -2.92
N GLN A 195 -9.90 -1.11 -2.98
CA GLN A 195 -8.55 -0.82 -3.50
C GLN A 195 -8.28 -1.64 -4.76
N TYR A 196 -7.80 -0.98 -5.79
CA TYR A 196 -7.47 -1.63 -7.05
C TYR A 196 -6.03 -2.11 -7.05
N THR A 197 -5.84 -3.43 -7.17
CA THR A 197 -4.53 -4.07 -7.25
C THR A 197 -4.22 -4.43 -8.69
N SER A 198 -2.98 -4.17 -9.11
CA SER A 198 -2.49 -4.65 -10.40
C SER A 198 -2.33 -6.17 -10.34
N GLY A 199 -3.32 -6.88 -10.87
CA GLY A 199 -3.21 -8.32 -11.07
C GLY A 199 -2.12 -8.65 -12.09
N THR A 200 -1.55 -9.84 -11.99
CA THR A 200 -0.54 -10.37 -12.92
C THR A 200 -1.11 -10.74 -14.29
N THR A 201 -2.44 -10.71 -14.46
CA THR A 201 -3.17 -11.24 -15.64
C THR A 201 -3.97 -10.20 -16.41
N GLY A 202 -3.68 -8.88 -16.25
CA GLY A 202 -4.40 -7.86 -17.02
C GLY A 202 -4.85 -6.64 -16.19
N PHE A 203 -6.12 -6.27 -16.31
CA PHE A 203 -6.66 -5.09 -15.64
C PHE A 203 -6.71 -5.21 -14.12
N PRO A 204 -6.53 -4.10 -13.37
CA PRO A 204 -6.62 -4.08 -11.91
C PRO A 204 -7.96 -4.60 -11.40
N LYS A 205 -7.93 -5.33 -10.27
CA LYS A 205 -9.12 -5.88 -9.62
C LYS A 205 -9.47 -5.06 -8.37
N GLY A 206 -10.74 -4.75 -8.16
CA GLY A 206 -11.22 -4.01 -7.00
C GLY A 206 -11.39 -4.91 -5.78
N VAL A 207 -10.47 -4.84 -4.83
CA VAL A 207 -10.50 -5.60 -3.57
C VAL A 207 -11.46 -4.93 -2.60
N MET A 208 -12.49 -5.64 -2.14
CA MET A 208 -13.52 -5.13 -1.23
C MET A 208 -13.15 -5.41 0.23
N LEU A 209 -12.97 -4.37 1.03
CA LEU A 209 -12.60 -4.44 2.45
C LEU A 209 -13.68 -3.81 3.32
N SER A 210 -14.09 -4.51 4.39
CA SER A 210 -15.07 -4.01 5.36
C SER A 210 -14.40 -3.16 6.44
N HIS A 211 -15.21 -2.40 7.20
CA HIS A 211 -14.73 -1.71 8.41
C HIS A 211 -14.05 -2.71 9.36
N HIS A 212 -14.69 -3.87 9.59
CA HIS A 212 -14.18 -4.93 10.46
C HIS A 212 -12.81 -5.45 10.03
N ASN A 213 -12.61 -5.66 8.72
CA ASN A 213 -11.31 -6.09 8.19
C ASN A 213 -10.22 -5.07 8.53
N ILE A 214 -10.41 -3.81 8.12
CA ILE A 214 -9.33 -2.81 8.16
C ILE A 214 -9.07 -2.25 9.56
N THR A 215 -10.11 -2.05 10.38
CA THR A 215 -9.90 -1.52 11.75
C THR A 215 -9.19 -2.53 12.64
N ASN A 216 -9.60 -3.80 12.59
CA ASN A 216 -8.93 -4.84 13.37
C ASN A 216 -7.51 -5.12 12.89
N ASN A 217 -7.24 -5.03 11.59
CA ASN A 217 -5.88 -5.19 11.08
C ASN A 217 -4.97 -4.02 11.52
N GLY A 218 -5.48 -2.78 11.48
CA GLY A 218 -4.76 -1.62 12.01
C GLY A 218 -4.55 -1.71 13.53
N PHE A 219 -5.55 -2.17 14.28
CA PHE A 219 -5.45 -2.38 15.73
C PHE A 219 -4.33 -3.39 16.07
N LEU A 220 -4.39 -4.59 15.51
CA LEU A 220 -3.38 -5.62 15.79
C LEU A 220 -1.98 -5.20 15.34
N THR A 221 -1.87 -4.45 14.25
CA THR A 221 -0.60 -3.85 13.83
C THR A 221 0.00 -2.94 14.91
N GLY A 222 -0.82 -2.09 15.53
CA GLY A 222 -0.38 -1.23 16.62
C GLY A 222 -0.01 -2.01 17.89
N GLU A 223 -0.79 -3.03 18.25
CA GLU A 223 -0.49 -3.91 19.37
C GLU A 223 0.89 -4.60 19.22
N HIS A 224 1.24 -5.07 18.01
CA HIS A 224 2.54 -5.66 17.74
C HIS A 224 3.72 -4.71 17.99
N MET A 225 3.49 -3.41 17.89
CA MET A 225 4.46 -2.34 18.16
C MET A 225 4.23 -1.61 19.49
N LYS A 226 3.25 -2.06 20.27
CA LYS A 226 2.87 -1.44 21.56
C LYS A 226 2.54 0.04 21.43
N PHE A 227 1.69 0.36 20.47
CA PHE A 227 1.17 1.72 20.31
C PHE A 227 0.26 2.09 21.47
N THR A 228 0.30 3.35 21.85
CA THR A 228 -0.54 3.96 22.86
C THR A 228 -1.11 5.27 22.33
N ALA A 229 -2.04 5.85 23.07
CA ALA A 229 -2.58 7.14 22.72
C ALA A 229 -1.52 8.26 22.66
N ASP A 230 -0.39 8.13 23.36
CA ASP A 230 0.67 9.15 23.38
C ASP A 230 1.58 9.11 22.15
N ASP A 231 1.44 8.09 21.31
CA ASP A 231 2.26 7.96 20.10
C ASP A 231 1.88 8.98 19.02
N LYS A 232 2.89 9.35 18.24
CA LYS A 232 2.75 10.18 17.03
C LYS A 232 3.39 9.47 15.86
N LEU A 233 2.57 9.06 14.89
CA LEU A 233 3.03 8.34 13.70
C LEU A 233 3.28 9.32 12.55
N CYS A 234 4.52 9.40 12.06
CA CYS A 234 4.82 10.05 10.79
C CYS A 234 4.42 9.14 9.63
N CYS A 235 3.41 9.56 8.86
CA CYS A 235 2.86 8.84 7.72
C CYS A 235 3.30 9.51 6.42
N CYS A 236 4.32 8.98 5.78
CA CYS A 236 4.81 9.42 4.46
C CYS A 236 4.46 8.44 3.34
N VAL A 237 3.89 7.29 3.68
CA VAL A 237 3.41 6.30 2.70
C VAL A 237 2.07 6.72 2.09
N PRO A 238 1.79 6.37 0.82
CA PRO A 238 0.57 6.79 0.15
C PRO A 238 -0.71 6.26 0.83
N LEU A 239 -1.68 7.15 1.10
CA LEU A 239 -2.97 6.79 1.66
C LEU A 239 -3.85 5.99 0.70
N PHE A 240 -3.64 6.09 -0.61
CA PHE A 240 -4.38 5.28 -1.58
C PHE A 240 -4.01 3.78 -1.54
N HIS A 241 -2.95 3.42 -0.82
CA HIS A 241 -2.49 2.04 -0.62
C HIS A 241 -2.78 1.58 0.81
N CYS A 242 -3.05 0.26 0.99
CA CYS A 242 -3.34 -0.32 2.30
C CYS A 242 -2.25 -0.06 3.37
N PHE A 243 -1.00 0.14 2.97
CA PHE A 243 0.06 0.54 3.91
C PHE A 243 -0.26 1.87 4.60
N GLY A 244 -0.72 2.87 3.83
CA GLY A 244 -1.12 4.17 4.39
C GLY A 244 -2.49 4.14 5.07
N VAL A 245 -3.54 3.71 4.35
CA VAL A 245 -4.91 3.81 4.88
C VAL A 245 -5.20 2.78 5.98
N VAL A 246 -4.60 1.58 5.94
CA VAL A 246 -4.87 0.57 6.97
C VAL A 246 -3.77 0.53 8.02
N LEU A 247 -2.53 0.18 7.65
CA LEU A 247 -1.49 -0.01 8.67
C LEU A 247 -1.16 1.29 9.41
N ALA A 248 -1.19 2.45 8.74
CA ALA A 248 -0.93 3.73 9.41
C ALA A 248 -2.21 4.36 9.97
N THR A 249 -3.23 4.63 9.14
CA THR A 249 -4.39 5.41 9.58
C THR A 249 -5.28 4.63 10.55
N MET A 250 -5.57 3.34 10.28
CA MET A 250 -6.41 2.56 11.21
C MET A 250 -5.67 2.25 12.51
N ASN A 251 -4.35 2.10 12.49
CA ASN A 251 -3.57 2.02 13.73
C ASN A 251 -3.75 3.29 14.57
N CYS A 252 -3.57 4.48 13.98
CA CYS A 252 -3.77 5.75 14.70
C CYS A 252 -5.21 5.90 15.21
N LEU A 253 -6.19 5.53 14.40
CA LEU A 253 -7.60 5.57 14.76
C LEU A 253 -7.90 4.68 15.99
N THR A 254 -7.46 3.43 15.96
CA THR A 254 -7.81 2.45 17.00
C THR A 254 -7.08 2.66 18.32
N HIS A 255 -5.89 3.26 18.30
CA HIS A 255 -5.11 3.57 19.51
C HIS A 255 -5.28 5.01 20.01
N GLY A 256 -6.05 5.84 19.29
CA GLY A 256 -6.26 7.24 19.70
C GLY A 256 -4.98 8.09 19.63
N CYS A 257 -4.03 7.74 18.77
CA CYS A 257 -2.76 8.46 18.65
C CYS A 257 -2.80 9.51 17.52
N THR A 258 -1.80 10.37 17.48
CA THR A 258 -1.70 11.44 16.47
C THR A 258 -1.09 10.89 15.18
N GLN A 259 -1.68 11.23 14.03
CA GLN A 259 -1.13 10.96 12.72
C GLN A 259 -0.54 12.24 12.11
N VAL A 260 0.78 12.30 11.95
CA VAL A 260 1.50 13.38 11.29
C VAL A 260 1.68 12.99 9.81
N ILE A 261 0.96 13.66 8.93
CA ILE A 261 0.87 13.28 7.52
C ILE A 261 1.83 14.13 6.67
N VAL A 262 2.61 13.46 5.84
CA VAL A 262 3.39 14.07 4.77
C VAL A 262 2.62 13.89 3.46
N GLU A 263 2.29 15.00 2.80
CA GLU A 263 1.43 14.95 1.60
C GLU A 263 2.06 14.16 0.46
N ARG A 264 3.34 14.39 0.22
CA ARG A 264 4.16 13.65 -0.74
C ARG A 264 5.48 13.31 -0.10
N PHE A 265 5.95 12.09 -0.32
CA PHE A 265 7.26 11.72 0.21
C PHE A 265 8.36 12.67 -0.30
N ASP A 266 8.97 13.33 0.63
CA ASP A 266 10.20 14.09 0.49
C ASP A 266 11.03 13.84 1.74
N PRO A 267 12.26 13.33 1.65
CA PRO A 267 13.05 12.95 2.82
C PRO A 267 13.30 14.12 3.76
N LEU A 268 13.47 15.34 3.25
CA LEU A 268 13.66 16.53 4.08
C LEU A 268 12.40 16.86 4.88
N VAL A 269 11.24 16.80 4.24
CA VAL A 269 9.93 17.06 4.90
C VAL A 269 9.66 16.02 5.96
N VAL A 270 9.99 14.73 5.70
CA VAL A 270 9.84 13.64 6.69
C VAL A 270 10.73 13.91 7.91
N LEU A 271 12.03 14.15 7.71
CA LEU A 271 12.98 14.43 8.80
C LEU A 271 12.57 15.66 9.62
N ALA A 272 12.17 16.75 8.94
CA ALA A 272 11.70 17.97 9.61
C ALA A 272 10.39 17.72 10.40
N SER A 273 9.47 16.92 9.87
CA SER A 273 8.22 16.59 10.57
C SER A 273 8.48 15.74 11.81
N ILE A 274 9.35 14.74 11.73
CA ILE A 274 9.75 13.92 12.89
C ILE A 274 10.34 14.79 13.98
N HIS A 275 11.31 15.64 13.62
CA HIS A 275 11.99 16.54 14.55
C HIS A 275 11.01 17.51 15.23
N LYS A 276 10.22 18.24 14.42
CA LYS A 276 9.30 19.27 14.89
C LYS A 276 8.18 18.73 15.76
N GLU A 277 7.53 17.65 15.31
CA GLU A 277 6.36 17.06 15.98
C GLU A 277 6.74 16.02 17.03
N ARG A 278 8.04 15.70 17.16
CA ARG A 278 8.52 14.64 18.06
C ARG A 278 7.82 13.30 17.79
N CYS A 279 7.77 12.89 16.52
CA CYS A 279 7.14 11.63 16.14
C CYS A 279 7.82 10.45 16.83
N THR A 280 7.03 9.48 17.27
CA THR A 280 7.51 8.28 17.96
C THR A 280 7.60 7.06 17.05
N ALA A 281 6.97 7.15 15.88
CA ALA A 281 6.96 6.08 14.88
C ALA A 281 7.05 6.64 13.45
N LEU A 282 7.65 5.82 12.56
CA LEU A 282 7.76 6.10 11.13
C LEU A 282 7.48 4.84 10.33
N TYR A 283 6.65 4.95 9.28
CA TYR A 283 6.38 3.87 8.33
C TYR A 283 6.93 4.22 6.96
N GLY A 284 7.62 3.27 6.33
CA GLY A 284 8.18 3.47 5.00
C GLY A 284 8.54 2.18 4.28
N VAL A 285 8.80 2.32 2.99
CA VAL A 285 9.45 1.26 2.19
C VAL A 285 10.97 1.44 2.27
N PRO A 286 11.79 0.40 2.00
CA PRO A 286 13.25 0.51 2.13
C PRO A 286 13.87 1.70 1.42
N THR A 287 13.39 2.04 0.23
CA THR A 287 13.91 3.18 -0.55
C THR A 287 13.68 4.53 0.13
N MET A 288 12.61 4.68 0.92
CA MET A 288 12.35 5.90 1.70
C MET A 288 13.38 6.05 2.81
N PHE A 289 13.61 5.00 3.60
CA PHE A 289 14.64 5.00 4.65
C PHE A 289 16.05 5.26 4.10
N ILE A 290 16.37 4.70 2.91
CA ILE A 290 17.65 4.97 2.24
C ILE A 290 17.77 6.46 1.89
N ALA A 291 16.71 7.07 1.35
CA ALA A 291 16.69 8.48 0.99
C ALA A 291 16.84 9.39 2.22
N GLU A 292 16.15 9.07 3.31
CA GLU A 292 16.22 9.79 4.58
C GLU A 292 17.62 9.72 5.21
N LEU A 293 18.18 8.51 5.36
CA LEU A 293 19.50 8.26 5.97
C LEU A 293 20.66 8.85 5.15
N ASN A 294 20.50 9.02 3.85
CA ASN A 294 21.52 9.57 2.97
C ASN A 294 21.28 11.07 2.67
N HIS A 295 20.26 11.69 3.26
CA HIS A 295 19.99 13.10 3.04
C HIS A 295 21.10 13.97 3.63
N PRO A 296 21.66 14.94 2.89
CA PRO A 296 22.80 15.77 3.37
C PRO A 296 22.54 16.50 4.69
N MET A 297 21.27 16.79 4.99
CA MET A 297 20.87 17.49 6.22
C MET A 297 20.40 16.53 7.33
N PHE A 298 20.58 15.21 7.20
CA PHE A 298 20.08 14.23 8.18
C PHE A 298 20.51 14.58 9.61
N ASP A 299 21.80 14.88 9.81
CA ASP A 299 22.38 15.17 11.14
C ASP A 299 21.89 16.50 11.76
N MET A 300 21.12 17.31 11.02
CA MET A 300 20.51 18.53 11.55
C MET A 300 19.19 18.27 12.30
N PHE A 301 18.62 17.07 12.18
CA PHE A 301 17.34 16.71 12.76
C PHE A 301 17.50 15.73 13.92
N ASP A 302 16.77 15.96 14.99
CA ASP A 302 16.73 15.06 16.14
C ASP A 302 15.72 13.93 15.92
N MET A 303 16.22 12.71 15.76
CA MET A 303 15.43 11.49 15.57
C MET A 303 15.19 10.73 16.89
N SER A 304 15.67 11.24 18.04
CA SER A 304 15.66 10.53 19.31
C SER A 304 14.26 10.27 19.89
N SER A 305 13.22 10.88 19.34
CA SER A 305 11.83 10.59 19.72
C SER A 305 11.28 9.31 19.11
N LEU A 306 11.87 8.84 18.01
CA LEU A 306 11.45 7.59 17.37
C LEU A 306 11.73 6.39 18.27
N ARG A 307 10.81 5.45 18.33
CA ARG A 307 10.96 4.20 19.07
C ARG A 307 10.62 2.95 18.23
N THR A 308 9.73 3.08 17.26
CA THR A 308 9.23 1.96 16.45
C THR A 308 8.81 2.39 15.05
N GLY A 309 8.53 1.43 14.19
CA GLY A 309 7.98 1.67 12.87
C GLY A 309 7.96 0.40 12.02
N ILE A 310 7.45 0.55 10.81
CA ILE A 310 7.34 -0.53 9.84
C ILE A 310 8.22 -0.24 8.63
N MET A 311 9.04 -1.22 8.26
CA MET A 311 9.66 -1.29 6.94
C MET A 311 9.04 -2.47 6.20
N ALA A 312 8.31 -2.22 5.13
CA ALA A 312 7.56 -3.25 4.39
C ALA A 312 7.40 -2.89 2.90
N GLY A 313 6.66 -3.73 2.18
CA GLY A 313 6.35 -3.50 0.76
C GLY A 313 7.35 -4.09 -0.23
N SER A 314 8.55 -4.41 0.22
CA SER A 314 9.58 -5.14 -0.52
C SER A 314 10.53 -5.85 0.46
N LEU A 315 11.57 -6.50 -0.05
CA LEU A 315 12.64 -7.07 0.79
C LEU A 315 13.28 -5.95 1.62
N CYS A 316 13.38 -6.16 2.94
CA CYS A 316 14.02 -5.24 3.87
C CYS A 316 15.46 -5.68 4.12
N PRO A 317 16.48 -4.97 3.55
CA PRO A 317 17.87 -5.37 3.74
C PRO A 317 18.30 -5.25 5.20
N VAL A 318 18.95 -6.30 5.74
CA VAL A 318 19.40 -6.35 7.14
C VAL A 318 20.28 -5.16 7.51
N GLU A 319 21.23 -4.79 6.65
CA GLU A 319 22.12 -3.66 6.87
C GLU A 319 21.36 -2.31 6.93
N LEU A 320 20.30 -2.18 6.16
CA LEU A 320 19.44 -0.99 6.23
C LEU A 320 18.70 -0.92 7.56
N MET A 321 18.10 -2.03 8.00
CA MET A 321 17.39 -2.09 9.27
C MET A 321 18.32 -1.78 10.44
N LYS A 322 19.56 -2.30 10.40
CA LYS A 322 20.60 -2.00 11.39
C LYS A 322 20.93 -0.51 11.43
N ARG A 323 21.16 0.12 10.26
CA ARG A 323 21.43 1.56 10.17
C ARG A 323 20.26 2.41 10.68
N VAL A 324 19.00 1.99 10.44
CA VAL A 324 17.81 2.68 10.97
C VAL A 324 17.79 2.60 12.50
N GLU A 325 18.05 1.42 13.10
CA GLU A 325 18.11 1.30 14.55
C GLU A 325 19.23 2.14 15.17
N GLU A 326 20.40 2.15 14.56
CA GLU A 326 21.57 2.90 15.05
C GLU A 326 21.42 4.43 14.92
N LYS A 327 20.88 4.91 13.78
CA LYS A 327 20.86 6.34 13.47
C LYS A 327 19.53 7.03 13.74
N MET A 328 18.42 6.28 13.62
CA MET A 328 17.07 6.82 13.86
C MET A 328 16.49 6.35 15.21
N PHE A 329 17.22 5.55 15.98
CA PHE A 329 16.86 5.09 17.33
C PHE A 329 15.55 4.30 17.41
N MET A 330 15.07 3.76 16.31
CA MET A 330 13.79 3.04 16.26
C MET A 330 13.97 1.55 15.97
N LYS A 331 13.23 0.72 16.71
CA LYS A 331 13.11 -0.70 16.38
C LYS A 331 12.14 -0.87 15.22
N VAL A 332 12.64 -1.37 14.11
CA VAL A 332 11.84 -1.63 12.91
C VAL A 332 11.20 -3.00 12.98
N THR A 333 9.92 -3.08 12.67
CA THR A 333 9.19 -4.34 12.47
C THR A 333 8.92 -4.57 10.99
N SER A 334 8.80 -5.85 10.61
CA SER A 334 8.38 -6.26 9.27
C SER A 334 6.92 -6.69 9.32
N VAL A 335 6.15 -6.32 8.30
CA VAL A 335 4.78 -6.79 8.07
C VAL A 335 4.71 -7.35 6.66
N TYR A 336 4.22 -8.59 6.55
CA TYR A 336 3.96 -9.23 5.27
C TYR A 336 2.45 -9.38 5.07
N GLY A 337 2.03 -9.20 3.83
CA GLY A 337 0.67 -9.42 3.40
C GLY A 337 0.37 -8.78 2.05
N LEU A 338 -0.90 -8.76 1.70
CA LEU A 338 -1.43 -8.27 0.43
C LEU A 338 -2.77 -7.57 0.67
N THR A 339 -3.20 -6.73 -0.27
CA THR A 339 -4.45 -5.97 -0.13
C THR A 339 -5.64 -6.86 0.18
N GLU A 340 -5.68 -8.05 -0.43
CA GLU A 340 -6.71 -9.08 -0.23
C GLU A 340 -6.75 -9.64 1.20
N ALA A 341 -5.71 -9.38 2.01
CA ALA A 341 -5.63 -9.74 3.44
C ALA A 341 -5.65 -8.53 4.39
N SER A 342 -6.05 -7.35 3.96
CA SER A 342 -6.41 -6.13 4.73
C SER A 342 -5.31 -5.36 5.49
N PRO A 343 -4.04 -5.27 5.17
CA PRO A 343 -3.23 -6.17 4.35
C PRO A 343 -2.43 -7.19 5.17
N GLY A 344 -2.30 -7.04 6.52
CA GLY A 344 -1.37 -7.82 7.33
C GLY A 344 -1.81 -9.27 7.53
N MET A 345 -0.94 -10.20 7.16
CA MET A 345 -1.06 -11.64 7.41
C MET A 345 -0.12 -12.06 8.53
N THR A 346 1.16 -11.68 8.42
CA THR A 346 2.18 -11.93 9.44
C THR A 346 2.96 -10.67 9.77
N ALA A 347 3.48 -10.59 10.98
CA ALA A 347 4.35 -9.50 11.40
C ALA A 347 5.35 -9.95 12.46
N SER A 348 6.53 -9.35 12.46
CA SER A 348 7.40 -9.39 13.62
C SER A 348 6.90 -8.43 14.72
N ARG A 349 7.23 -8.70 15.97
CA ARG A 349 6.85 -7.89 17.12
C ARG A 349 8.03 -7.04 17.57
N ILE A 350 7.75 -5.90 18.20
CA ILE A 350 8.80 -4.98 18.68
C ILE A 350 9.74 -5.65 19.71
N ASP A 351 9.24 -6.65 20.43
CA ASP A 351 10.01 -7.39 21.43
C ASP A 351 10.82 -8.56 20.85
N ASP A 352 10.58 -8.92 19.60
CA ASP A 352 11.35 -9.96 18.93
C ASP A 352 12.84 -9.54 18.82
N SER A 353 13.73 -10.52 18.79
CA SER A 353 15.14 -10.26 18.57
C SER A 353 15.39 -9.55 17.24
N PHE A 354 16.50 -8.85 17.13
CA PHE A 354 16.89 -8.20 15.86
C PHE A 354 16.92 -9.19 14.71
N ASP A 355 17.43 -10.40 14.95
CA ASP A 355 17.50 -11.47 13.95
C ASP A 355 16.10 -11.86 13.42
N VAL A 356 15.12 -12.08 14.28
CA VAL A 356 13.74 -12.38 13.89
C VAL A 356 13.14 -11.23 13.09
N ARG A 357 13.32 -9.97 13.54
CA ARG A 357 12.74 -8.79 12.85
C ARG A 357 13.36 -8.54 11.46
N CYS A 358 14.63 -8.92 11.26
CA CYS A 358 15.34 -8.68 9.99
C CYS A 358 15.24 -9.85 9.01
N ASN A 359 15.25 -11.08 9.51
CA ASN A 359 15.37 -12.28 8.67
C ASN A 359 14.04 -13.01 8.46
N THR A 360 12.97 -12.56 9.13
CA THR A 360 11.63 -13.14 8.99
C THR A 360 10.58 -12.06 8.76
N VAL A 361 9.38 -12.47 8.36
CA VAL A 361 8.19 -11.62 8.36
C VAL A 361 7.31 -11.89 9.58
N GLY A 362 7.92 -12.46 10.64
CA GLY A 362 7.29 -12.77 11.92
C GLY A 362 6.26 -13.88 11.86
N ARG A 363 5.28 -13.81 12.75
CA ARG A 363 4.24 -14.81 13.02
C ARG A 363 2.86 -14.30 12.58
N ASP A 364 1.88 -15.18 12.57
CA ASP A 364 0.48 -14.88 12.28
C ASP A 364 -0.02 -13.66 13.08
N PHE A 365 -0.89 -12.88 12.45
CA PHE A 365 -1.74 -11.98 13.19
C PHE A 365 -2.70 -12.78 14.08
N GLU A 366 -3.03 -12.26 15.24
CA GLU A 366 -4.02 -12.89 16.11
C GLU A 366 -5.37 -12.99 15.38
N PHE A 367 -6.13 -14.05 15.65
CA PHE A 367 -7.42 -14.36 15.00
C PHE A 367 -7.32 -14.64 13.49
N THR A 368 -6.13 -14.99 13.00
CA THR A 368 -5.92 -15.52 11.66
C THR A 368 -5.22 -16.86 11.72
N GLU A 369 -5.27 -17.60 10.64
CA GLU A 369 -4.56 -18.85 10.44
C GLU A 369 -3.75 -18.74 9.16
N VAL A 370 -2.42 -18.81 9.27
CA VAL A 370 -1.53 -18.81 8.11
C VAL A 370 -0.92 -20.19 7.95
N LYS A 371 -0.96 -20.72 6.73
CA LYS A 371 -0.39 -22.01 6.36
C LYS A 371 0.59 -21.86 5.22
N VAL A 372 1.56 -22.78 5.18
CA VAL A 372 2.41 -23.00 4.02
C VAL A 372 1.97 -24.32 3.40
N ILE A 373 1.49 -24.30 2.17
CA ILE A 373 0.98 -25.49 1.48
C ILE A 373 1.78 -25.79 0.23
N ASP A 374 1.90 -27.07 -0.10
CA ASP A 374 2.47 -27.49 -1.37
C ASP A 374 1.51 -27.11 -2.50
N PRO A 375 1.95 -26.29 -3.48
CA PRO A 375 1.07 -25.82 -4.56
C PRO A 375 0.55 -26.92 -5.48
N GLU A 376 1.19 -28.09 -5.53
CA GLU A 376 0.81 -29.21 -6.39
C GLU A 376 -0.18 -30.16 -5.70
N THR A 377 0.07 -30.47 -4.43
CA THR A 377 -0.75 -31.44 -3.68
C THR A 377 -1.83 -30.78 -2.83
N GLY A 378 -1.67 -29.50 -2.46
CA GLY A 378 -2.54 -28.78 -1.54
C GLY A 378 -2.37 -29.19 -0.07
N GLU A 379 -1.38 -30.03 0.25
CA GLU A 379 -1.09 -30.47 1.62
C GLU A 379 -0.26 -29.43 2.36
N GLU A 380 -0.43 -29.35 3.69
CA GLU A 380 0.37 -28.45 4.52
C GLU A 380 1.83 -28.92 4.62
N CYS A 381 2.76 -28.03 4.34
CA CYS A 381 4.20 -28.31 4.40
C CYS A 381 4.68 -28.37 5.86
N PRO A 382 5.56 -29.31 6.21
CA PRO A 382 6.24 -29.29 7.50
C PRO A 382 7.16 -28.08 7.65
N ALA A 383 7.56 -27.77 8.90
CA ALA A 383 8.51 -26.69 9.17
C ALA A 383 9.82 -26.88 8.35
N GLY A 384 10.34 -25.77 7.82
CA GLY A 384 11.53 -25.75 6.97
C GLY A 384 11.29 -26.09 5.49
N VAL A 385 10.08 -26.52 5.13
CA VAL A 385 9.72 -26.84 3.73
C VAL A 385 8.98 -25.65 3.09
N GLN A 386 9.40 -25.30 1.87
CA GLN A 386 8.81 -24.21 1.10
C GLN A 386 7.47 -24.62 0.47
N GLY A 387 6.52 -23.70 0.52
CA GLY A 387 5.23 -23.82 -0.16
C GLY A 387 4.56 -22.47 -0.33
N GLU A 388 3.31 -22.47 -0.80
CA GLU A 388 2.50 -21.26 -0.93
C GLU A 388 1.99 -20.80 0.43
N MET A 389 2.08 -19.50 0.69
CA MET A 389 1.51 -18.87 1.88
C MET A 389 0.01 -18.66 1.70
N CYS A 390 -0.81 -19.25 2.56
CA CYS A 390 -2.25 -19.11 2.55
C CYS A 390 -2.75 -18.54 3.88
N ASN A 391 -3.78 -17.70 3.84
CA ASN A 391 -4.32 -17.02 5.02
C ASN A 391 -5.85 -17.19 5.13
N ARG A 392 -6.32 -17.40 6.34
CA ARG A 392 -7.76 -17.41 6.66
C ARG A 392 -8.00 -16.63 7.95
N GLY A 393 -8.99 -15.73 7.96
CA GLY A 393 -9.36 -15.01 9.16
C GLY A 393 -10.20 -13.77 8.90
N TYR A 394 -10.33 -12.96 9.94
CA TYR A 394 -11.08 -11.70 9.88
C TYR A 394 -10.55 -10.75 8.79
N ASN A 395 -9.28 -10.88 8.45
CA ASN A 395 -8.56 -10.01 7.52
C ASN A 395 -8.78 -10.35 6.04
N THR A 396 -9.34 -11.52 5.73
CA THR A 396 -9.64 -11.92 4.35
C THR A 396 -10.69 -10.99 3.74
N MET A 397 -10.44 -10.48 2.54
CA MET A 397 -11.34 -9.60 1.78
C MET A 397 -12.74 -10.21 1.58
N LYS A 398 -13.72 -9.36 1.29
CA LYS A 398 -15.07 -9.84 0.86
C LYS A 398 -15.08 -10.42 -0.55
N GLY A 399 -14.04 -10.19 -1.32
CA GLY A 399 -13.88 -10.63 -2.71
C GLY A 399 -13.50 -9.50 -3.64
N TYR A 400 -13.36 -9.82 -4.93
CA TYR A 400 -13.16 -8.84 -5.97
C TYR A 400 -14.49 -8.30 -6.50
N TYR A 401 -14.63 -7.00 -6.57
CA TYR A 401 -15.84 -6.35 -7.06
C TYR A 401 -16.18 -6.78 -8.48
N LYS A 402 -17.44 -7.24 -8.70
CA LYS A 402 -17.94 -7.79 -9.97
C LYS A 402 -17.10 -8.93 -10.57
N ASN A 403 -16.31 -9.62 -9.78
CA ASN A 403 -15.46 -10.70 -10.29
C ASN A 403 -15.47 -11.91 -9.34
N PRO A 404 -16.62 -12.63 -9.26
CA PRO A 404 -16.74 -13.80 -8.39
C PRO A 404 -15.85 -14.96 -8.85
N GLU A 405 -15.57 -15.07 -10.14
CA GLU A 405 -14.68 -16.10 -10.69
C GLU A 405 -13.25 -15.91 -10.18
N ALA A 406 -12.67 -14.71 -10.34
CA ALA A 406 -11.36 -14.42 -9.80
C ALA A 406 -11.31 -14.50 -8.27
N THR A 407 -12.42 -14.25 -7.58
CA THR A 407 -12.51 -14.44 -6.14
C THR A 407 -12.40 -15.92 -5.77
N ALA A 408 -13.11 -16.80 -6.48
CA ALA A 408 -13.05 -18.24 -6.29
C ALA A 408 -11.71 -18.87 -6.67
N GLU A 409 -10.94 -18.23 -7.56
CA GLU A 409 -9.55 -18.65 -7.89
C GLU A 409 -8.57 -18.43 -6.74
N VAL A 410 -8.80 -17.40 -5.88
CA VAL A 410 -7.86 -17.04 -4.82
C VAL A 410 -8.36 -17.36 -3.42
N ILE A 411 -9.66 -17.55 -3.21
CA ILE A 411 -10.23 -17.99 -1.93
C ILE A 411 -10.81 -19.39 -2.13
N ASP A 412 -10.20 -20.37 -1.49
CA ASP A 412 -10.61 -21.77 -1.62
C ASP A 412 -11.94 -22.05 -0.87
N LYS A 413 -12.46 -23.29 -1.04
CA LYS A 413 -13.69 -23.75 -0.39
C LYS A 413 -13.63 -23.79 1.14
N ASN A 414 -12.44 -23.78 1.73
CA ASN A 414 -12.19 -23.76 3.17
C ASN A 414 -12.01 -22.34 3.71
N GLY A 415 -12.08 -21.31 2.84
CA GLY A 415 -11.92 -19.90 3.16
C GLY A 415 -10.47 -19.44 3.24
N PHE A 416 -9.50 -20.23 2.79
CA PHE A 416 -8.10 -19.78 2.70
C PHE A 416 -7.88 -18.95 1.45
N LEU A 417 -7.31 -17.77 1.67
CA LEU A 417 -6.80 -16.88 0.64
C LEU A 417 -5.40 -17.36 0.21
N HIS A 418 -5.26 -17.73 -1.04
CA HIS A 418 -4.01 -18.08 -1.69
C HIS A 418 -3.25 -16.81 -2.09
N SER A 419 -2.08 -16.58 -1.51
CA SER A 419 -1.34 -15.34 -1.74
C SER A 419 -0.58 -15.31 -3.08
N GLY A 420 -0.28 -16.46 -3.65
CA GLY A 420 0.64 -16.60 -4.77
C GLY A 420 2.12 -16.36 -4.41
N ASP A 421 2.40 -16.10 -3.13
CA ASP A 421 3.75 -15.93 -2.61
C ASP A 421 4.25 -17.22 -1.95
N LEU A 422 5.50 -17.55 -2.18
CA LEU A 422 6.18 -18.69 -1.59
C LEU A 422 6.85 -18.29 -0.28
N GLY A 423 6.77 -19.18 0.72
CA GLY A 423 7.38 -18.98 2.02
C GLY A 423 7.74 -20.27 2.71
N ILE A 424 8.45 -20.13 3.81
CA ILE A 424 8.86 -21.22 4.71
C ILE A 424 8.43 -20.80 6.12
N ARG A 425 7.84 -21.72 6.88
CA ARG A 425 7.62 -21.56 8.32
C ARG A 425 8.75 -22.27 9.06
N ASP A 426 9.41 -21.62 10.00
CA ASP A 426 10.39 -22.24 10.87
C ASP A 426 9.73 -22.98 12.05
N GLU A 427 10.56 -23.65 12.87
CA GLU A 427 10.09 -24.40 14.05
C GLU A 427 9.52 -23.49 15.15
N ASP A 428 9.94 -22.21 15.19
CA ASP A 428 9.44 -21.21 16.14
C ASP A 428 8.15 -20.52 15.66
N GLY A 429 7.65 -20.89 14.47
CA GLY A 429 6.43 -20.36 13.87
C GLY A 429 6.61 -19.03 13.15
N ASN A 430 7.84 -18.58 12.88
CA ASN A 430 8.08 -17.41 12.04
C ASN A 430 8.11 -17.80 10.57
N TYR A 431 7.69 -16.87 9.72
CA TYR A 431 7.68 -17.07 8.28
C TYR A 431 8.79 -16.27 7.59
N ARG A 432 9.29 -16.84 6.50
CA ARG A 432 10.22 -16.18 5.59
C ARG A 432 9.68 -16.29 4.18
N ILE A 433 9.51 -15.17 3.50
CA ILE A 433 9.10 -15.15 2.10
C ILE A 433 10.30 -15.51 1.24
N THR A 434 10.14 -16.47 0.34
CA THR A 434 11.19 -16.98 -0.54
C THR A 434 11.01 -16.58 -2.01
N GLY A 435 9.81 -16.13 -2.39
CA GLY A 435 9.55 -15.68 -3.75
C GLY A 435 8.08 -15.57 -4.07
N ARG A 436 7.80 -15.51 -5.38
CA ARG A 436 6.44 -15.60 -5.92
C ARG A 436 6.33 -16.75 -6.89
N ILE A 437 5.21 -17.46 -6.86
CA ILE A 437 4.94 -18.57 -7.79
C ILE A 437 5.08 -18.08 -9.24
N LYS A 438 4.55 -16.90 -9.55
CA LYS A 438 4.55 -16.32 -10.90
C LYS A 438 5.89 -15.72 -11.36
N ASP A 439 6.78 -15.39 -10.40
CA ASP A 439 8.12 -14.87 -10.71
C ASP A 439 9.16 -15.99 -10.79
N MET A 440 8.77 -17.22 -10.48
CA MET A 440 9.63 -18.39 -10.56
C MET A 440 10.09 -18.60 -12.00
N ILE A 441 11.40 -18.77 -12.17
CA ILE A 441 12.02 -19.01 -13.46
C ILE A 441 12.08 -20.51 -13.69
N ILE A 442 11.45 -20.99 -14.76
CA ILE A 442 11.49 -22.43 -15.11
C ILE A 442 12.55 -22.64 -16.19
N ARG A 443 13.72 -23.13 -15.76
CA ARG A 443 14.85 -23.35 -16.66
C ARG A 443 15.12 -24.83 -16.89
N GLY A 444 14.67 -25.37 -18.02
CA GLY A 444 14.94 -26.76 -18.38
C GLY A 444 14.34 -27.77 -17.39
N GLY A 445 13.22 -27.44 -16.76
CA GLY A 445 12.56 -28.25 -15.72
C GLY A 445 13.00 -27.95 -14.28
N GLU A 446 14.02 -27.10 -14.08
CA GLU A 446 14.44 -26.66 -12.75
C GLU A 446 13.74 -25.36 -12.34
N ASN A 447 13.18 -25.35 -11.15
CA ASN A 447 12.55 -24.17 -10.54
C ASN A 447 13.62 -23.30 -9.88
N ILE A 448 13.75 -22.05 -10.36
CA ILE A 448 14.70 -21.07 -9.82
C ILE A 448 13.92 -19.93 -9.23
N TYR A 449 14.21 -19.60 -7.97
CA TYR A 449 13.57 -18.52 -7.26
C TYR A 449 14.43 -17.25 -7.34
N PRO A 450 13.96 -16.18 -8.01
CA PRO A 450 14.72 -14.95 -8.20
C PRO A 450 15.34 -14.41 -6.91
N ARG A 451 14.57 -14.43 -5.82
CA ARG A 451 14.99 -13.90 -4.53
C ARG A 451 16.25 -14.55 -3.97
N GLU A 452 16.43 -15.85 -4.14
CA GLU A 452 17.63 -16.56 -3.69
C GLU A 452 18.89 -15.99 -4.36
N ILE A 453 18.78 -15.68 -5.65
CA ILE A 453 19.90 -15.13 -6.43
C ILE A 453 20.10 -13.64 -6.06
N GLU A 454 19.04 -12.90 -5.87
CA GLU A 454 19.07 -11.49 -5.43
C GLU A 454 19.79 -11.37 -4.07
N GLU A 455 19.38 -12.14 -3.08
CA GLU A 455 19.99 -12.16 -1.74
C GLU A 455 21.48 -12.56 -1.79
N PHE A 456 21.83 -13.44 -2.72
CA PHE A 456 23.22 -13.83 -2.93
C PHE A 456 24.03 -12.69 -3.58
N LEU A 457 23.51 -12.07 -4.62
CA LEU A 457 24.19 -10.98 -5.34
C LEU A 457 24.29 -9.68 -4.52
N TYR A 458 23.38 -9.42 -3.58
CA TYR A 458 23.51 -8.30 -2.64
C TYR A 458 24.80 -8.35 -1.80
N LYS A 459 25.41 -9.53 -1.65
CA LYS A 459 26.68 -9.71 -0.91
C LYS A 459 27.90 -9.34 -1.75
N LEU A 460 27.74 -9.10 -3.04
CA LEU A 460 28.83 -8.67 -3.92
C LEU A 460 29.13 -7.20 -3.66
N GLU A 461 30.36 -6.91 -3.26
CA GLU A 461 30.83 -5.55 -3.00
C GLU A 461 30.63 -4.67 -4.25
N GLY A 462 30.07 -3.48 -4.06
CA GLY A 462 29.76 -2.56 -5.16
C GLY A 462 28.32 -2.67 -5.69
N VAL A 463 27.56 -3.71 -5.39
CA VAL A 463 26.14 -3.80 -5.70
C VAL A 463 25.35 -2.87 -4.76
N LYS A 464 24.57 -1.96 -5.35
CA LYS A 464 23.63 -1.09 -4.63
C LYS A 464 22.27 -1.76 -4.51
N ASP A 465 21.78 -2.33 -5.64
CA ASP A 465 20.50 -3.02 -5.73
C ASP A 465 20.52 -4.04 -6.87
N VAL A 466 19.75 -5.11 -6.76
CA VAL A 466 19.68 -6.17 -7.78
C VAL A 466 18.29 -6.78 -7.85
N GLN A 467 17.83 -7.01 -9.07
CA GLN A 467 16.60 -7.76 -9.36
C GLN A 467 16.90 -8.86 -10.37
N VAL A 468 16.20 -9.99 -10.21
CA VAL A 468 16.35 -11.15 -11.08
C VAL A 468 15.01 -11.50 -11.69
N ALA A 469 15.01 -11.77 -13.00
CA ALA A 469 13.84 -12.18 -13.77
C ALA A 469 14.17 -13.23 -14.80
N GLY A 470 13.16 -14.01 -15.22
CA GLY A 470 13.28 -14.96 -16.31
C GLY A 470 13.28 -14.26 -17.66
N ILE A 471 14.33 -14.48 -18.45
CA ILE A 471 14.43 -14.06 -19.84
C ILE A 471 14.11 -15.26 -20.72
N PRO A 472 13.24 -15.15 -21.72
CA PRO A 472 12.94 -16.25 -22.65
C PRO A 472 14.20 -16.89 -23.22
N SER A 473 14.21 -18.22 -23.33
CA SER A 473 15.33 -18.99 -23.89
C SER A 473 14.80 -20.08 -24.79
N LYS A 474 15.28 -20.11 -26.05
CA LYS A 474 14.89 -21.15 -27.04
C LYS A 474 15.26 -22.56 -26.54
N ARG A 475 16.34 -22.69 -25.79
CA ARG A 475 16.90 -23.98 -25.35
C ARG A 475 16.30 -24.49 -24.03
N TYR A 476 16.00 -23.58 -23.10
CA TYR A 476 15.66 -23.93 -21.73
C TYR A 476 14.27 -23.42 -21.28
N GLY A 477 13.49 -22.82 -22.16
CA GLY A 477 12.26 -22.13 -21.84
C GLY A 477 12.56 -20.73 -21.27
N GLU A 478 13.26 -20.67 -20.15
CA GLU A 478 13.74 -19.42 -19.55
C GLU A 478 15.21 -19.53 -19.14
N ALA A 479 15.85 -18.39 -18.99
CA ALA A 479 17.20 -18.24 -18.44
C ALA A 479 17.23 -17.10 -17.44
N VAL A 480 18.12 -17.19 -16.46
CA VAL A 480 18.26 -16.19 -15.41
C VAL A 480 18.87 -14.91 -15.97
N GLY A 481 18.15 -13.79 -15.84
CA GLY A 481 18.62 -12.42 -16.08
C GLY A 481 18.77 -11.68 -14.76
N ALA A 482 19.94 -11.07 -14.50
CA ALA A 482 20.21 -10.20 -13.35
C ALA A 482 20.32 -8.75 -13.81
N PHE A 483 19.55 -7.87 -13.18
CA PHE A 483 19.54 -6.43 -13.41
C PHE A 483 20.15 -5.77 -12.17
N ILE A 484 21.30 -5.12 -12.33
CA ILE A 484 22.15 -4.65 -11.22
C ILE A 484 22.30 -3.14 -11.30
N ILE A 485 22.07 -2.48 -10.16
CA ILE A 485 22.42 -1.07 -9.94
C ILE A 485 23.69 -1.06 -9.09
N LEU A 486 24.73 -0.41 -9.59
CA LEU A 486 26.00 -0.27 -8.89
C LEU A 486 26.00 0.95 -7.96
N ARG A 487 26.83 0.90 -6.94
CA ARG A 487 27.14 2.07 -6.12
C ARG A 487 27.94 3.09 -6.93
N GLU A 488 27.85 4.35 -6.57
CA GLU A 488 28.57 5.42 -7.24
C GLU A 488 30.10 5.21 -7.18
N GLY A 489 30.74 5.36 -8.34
CA GLY A 489 32.20 5.19 -8.48
C GLY A 489 32.66 3.73 -8.59
N VAL A 490 31.75 2.76 -8.60
CA VAL A 490 32.09 1.35 -8.81
C VAL A 490 32.10 1.03 -10.30
N ASP A 491 33.19 0.43 -10.78
CA ASP A 491 33.29 -0.18 -12.10
C ASP A 491 33.26 -1.69 -11.95
N MET A 492 32.30 -2.36 -12.58
CA MET A 492 32.07 -3.80 -12.48
C MET A 492 31.62 -4.34 -13.82
N HIS A 493 32.15 -5.51 -14.19
CA HIS A 493 31.82 -6.19 -15.43
C HIS A 493 31.00 -7.47 -15.17
N GLU A 494 30.34 -7.98 -16.20
CA GLU A 494 29.60 -9.25 -16.11
C GLU A 494 30.49 -10.42 -15.63
N SER A 495 31.79 -10.41 -16.01
CA SER A 495 32.78 -11.41 -15.58
C SER A 495 32.91 -11.48 -14.06
N ASP A 496 32.87 -10.33 -13.38
CA ASP A 496 33.04 -10.23 -11.94
C ASP A 496 31.84 -10.86 -11.21
N VAL A 497 30.64 -10.57 -11.72
CA VAL A 497 29.41 -11.18 -11.21
C VAL A 497 29.41 -12.69 -11.43
N ARG A 498 29.81 -13.17 -12.61
CA ARG A 498 29.89 -14.59 -12.91
C ARG A 498 30.93 -15.32 -12.06
N GLU A 499 32.12 -14.75 -11.87
CA GLU A 499 33.16 -15.32 -11.03
C GLU A 499 32.74 -15.34 -9.55
N PHE A 500 32.05 -14.30 -9.08
CA PHE A 500 31.46 -14.28 -7.74
C PHE A 500 30.46 -15.43 -7.51
N CYS A 501 29.65 -15.77 -8.53
CA CYS A 501 28.68 -16.86 -8.47
C CYS A 501 29.33 -18.26 -8.58
N LYS A 502 30.47 -18.36 -9.24
CA LYS A 502 31.11 -19.63 -9.58
C LYS A 502 31.47 -20.44 -8.33
N ASN A 503 31.07 -21.69 -8.32
CA ASN A 503 31.27 -22.63 -7.22
C ASN A 503 30.62 -22.23 -5.87
N LYS A 504 29.80 -21.17 -5.86
CA LYS A 504 29.10 -20.73 -4.64
C LYS A 504 27.59 -20.93 -4.74
N ILE A 505 27.04 -20.94 -5.96
CA ILE A 505 25.65 -21.31 -6.22
C ILE A 505 25.60 -22.35 -7.33
N ALA A 506 24.46 -23.06 -7.43
CA ALA A 506 24.26 -24.06 -8.47
C ALA A 506 24.40 -23.46 -9.86
N ARG A 507 25.04 -24.19 -10.78
CA ARG A 507 25.37 -23.71 -12.13
C ARG A 507 24.15 -23.19 -12.92
N TYR A 508 22.99 -23.82 -12.74
CA TYR A 508 21.76 -23.42 -13.42
C TYR A 508 21.17 -22.12 -12.87
N LYS A 509 21.53 -21.70 -11.65
CA LYS A 509 21.14 -20.44 -10.99
C LYS A 509 22.02 -19.25 -11.38
N ILE A 510 23.22 -19.49 -11.92
CA ILE A 510 24.13 -18.42 -12.34
C ILE A 510 23.48 -17.60 -13.44
N PRO A 511 23.36 -16.27 -13.29
CA PRO A 511 22.76 -15.41 -14.31
C PRO A 511 23.46 -15.57 -15.66
N LYS A 512 22.65 -15.90 -16.68
CA LYS A 512 23.11 -15.95 -18.07
C LYS A 512 23.23 -14.55 -18.65
N TYR A 513 22.24 -13.72 -18.35
CA TYR A 513 22.20 -12.33 -18.78
C TYR A 513 22.43 -11.43 -17.57
N ILE A 514 23.35 -10.47 -17.69
CA ILE A 514 23.69 -9.53 -16.61
C ILE A 514 23.62 -8.14 -17.22
N PHE A 515 22.76 -7.29 -16.64
CA PHE A 515 22.53 -5.94 -17.12
C PHE A 515 22.84 -4.95 -16.00
N PHE A 516 23.71 -3.98 -16.26
CA PHE A 516 23.91 -2.86 -15.37
C PHE A 516 22.99 -1.71 -15.79
N ILE A 517 22.09 -1.32 -14.89
CA ILE A 517 21.04 -0.33 -15.14
C ILE A 517 21.10 0.81 -14.12
N LYS A 518 20.49 1.94 -14.43
CA LYS A 518 20.47 3.11 -13.52
C LYS A 518 19.31 3.08 -12.54
N GLU A 519 18.17 2.54 -12.95
CA GLU A 519 16.94 2.50 -12.16
C GLU A 519 16.07 1.31 -12.57
N PHE A 520 15.25 0.84 -11.64
CA PHE A 520 14.23 -0.18 -11.93
C PHE A 520 12.90 0.48 -12.32
N PRO A 521 12.09 -0.20 -13.15
CA PRO A 521 10.69 0.20 -13.34
C PRO A 521 9.93 0.03 -12.02
N MET A 522 9.35 1.14 -11.51
CA MET A 522 8.65 1.15 -10.23
C MET A 522 7.16 1.45 -10.38
N THR A 523 6.38 0.98 -9.40
CA THR A 523 5.00 1.42 -9.19
C THR A 523 4.99 2.77 -8.48
N GLY A 524 3.82 3.43 -8.45
CA GLY A 524 3.67 4.68 -7.70
C GLY A 524 3.79 4.56 -6.19
N SER A 525 3.70 3.35 -5.67
CA SER A 525 3.96 3.06 -4.25
C SER A 525 5.42 2.71 -3.97
N GLY A 526 6.34 2.87 -4.97
CA GLY A 526 7.76 2.57 -4.81
C GLY A 526 8.12 1.08 -4.90
N LYS A 527 7.22 0.21 -5.38
CA LYS A 527 7.50 -1.22 -5.59
C LYS A 527 8.06 -1.46 -6.99
N ILE A 528 9.04 -2.34 -7.11
CA ILE A 528 9.64 -2.73 -8.38
C ILE A 528 8.64 -3.57 -9.19
N GLN A 529 8.47 -3.22 -10.46
CA GLN A 529 7.60 -3.92 -11.41
C GLN A 529 8.39 -5.03 -12.11
N LYS A 530 8.61 -6.17 -11.44
CA LYS A 530 9.41 -7.29 -11.97
C LYS A 530 8.95 -7.79 -13.34
N PHE A 531 7.65 -7.78 -13.62
CA PHE A 531 7.12 -8.21 -14.92
C PHE A 531 7.67 -7.38 -16.10
N LYS A 532 8.01 -6.10 -15.88
CA LYS A 532 8.64 -5.26 -16.90
C LYS A 532 10.12 -5.55 -17.10
N LEU A 533 10.77 -6.24 -16.17
CA LEU A 533 12.18 -6.60 -16.32
C LEU A 533 12.38 -7.64 -17.42
N LYS A 534 11.40 -8.49 -17.66
CA LYS A 534 11.44 -9.45 -18.78
C LYS A 534 11.53 -8.72 -20.11
N ASP A 535 10.65 -7.75 -20.34
CA ASP A 535 10.62 -6.95 -21.58
C ASP A 535 11.89 -6.09 -21.70
N LEU A 536 12.28 -5.42 -20.61
CA LEU A 536 13.54 -4.66 -20.55
C LEU A 536 14.76 -5.54 -20.86
N GLY A 537 14.79 -6.77 -20.37
CA GLY A 537 15.89 -7.71 -20.66
C GLY A 537 15.94 -8.11 -22.14
N LEU A 538 14.81 -8.27 -22.79
CA LEU A 538 14.73 -8.52 -24.22
C LEU A 538 15.24 -7.32 -25.02
N GLU A 539 14.80 -6.10 -24.68
CA GLU A 539 15.26 -4.85 -25.29
C GLU A 539 16.78 -4.67 -25.14
N LEU A 540 17.31 -4.91 -23.93
CA LEU A 540 18.75 -4.80 -23.67
C LEU A 540 19.56 -5.85 -24.42
N CYS A 541 19.06 -7.09 -24.56
CA CYS A 541 19.68 -8.11 -25.40
C CYS A 541 19.76 -7.64 -26.86
N GLU A 542 18.68 -7.09 -27.40
CA GLU A 542 18.65 -6.59 -28.80
C GLU A 542 19.63 -5.41 -28.97
N GLN A 543 19.61 -4.43 -28.07
CA GLN A 543 20.51 -3.25 -28.11
C GLN A 543 22.00 -3.62 -28.03
N GLN A 544 22.33 -4.66 -27.26
CA GLN A 544 23.70 -5.12 -27.06
C GLN A 544 24.13 -6.22 -28.05
N GLY A 545 23.24 -6.63 -28.96
CA GLY A 545 23.51 -7.69 -29.92
C GLY A 545 23.69 -9.07 -29.26
N ILE A 546 23.10 -9.27 -28.08
CA ILE A 546 23.17 -10.55 -27.35
C ILE A 546 22.11 -11.50 -27.93
N GLU A 547 22.57 -12.64 -28.45
CA GLU A 547 21.66 -13.65 -28.99
C GLU A 547 20.90 -14.37 -27.85
N ILE A 548 19.57 -14.41 -27.99
CA ILE A 548 18.69 -15.17 -27.10
C ILE A 548 18.68 -16.64 -27.56
N ILE A 549 19.48 -17.46 -26.87
CA ILE A 549 19.70 -18.87 -27.21
C ILE A 549 18.74 -19.76 -26.42
#